data_bdc628744659729a8e97a2cef3fa563a
#
_entry.id   bdc628744659729a8e97a2cef3fa563a
#
_cell.length_a   1.000
_cell.length_b   1.000
_cell.length_c   1.000
_cell.angle_alpha   90.00
_cell.angle_beta   90.00
_cell.angle_gamma   90.00
#
_symmetry.space_group_name_H-M   'P 1'
#
loop_
_entity.id
_entity.type
_entity.pdbx_description
1 polymer ?
#
loop_
_entity_poly.entity_id
_entity_poly.type
_entity_poly.pdbx_seq_one_letter_code
_entity_poly.pdbx_strand_id
1 'polypeptide(L)'
;MGVSGSGKTTVGKALASALEIPFYDADDFHLQANIEKMKQGISLQDVDRESWLDTLTNNLAKWETAAGAVLACSALKETYRTVLQSGVENDVTWVYLYGRSKLIKERMAGRKEHYFKPDLVDSQFADLEPPQYGWHFNISSSSDYIVKSILDKLRHTD
;
A
#
# COMPACT_ATOMS: atom_id res chain seq x y z
N MET A 1 -1.50 -3.64 -0.28
CA MET A 1 -1.67 -2.61 -1.32
C MET A 1 -3.14 -2.20 -1.45
N GLY A 2 -3.46 -1.15 -2.19
CA GLY A 2 -4.83 -0.66 -2.41
C GLY A 2 -4.90 0.86 -2.41
N VAL A 3 -6.06 1.42 -2.74
CA VAL A 3 -6.29 2.88 -2.80
C VAL A 3 -6.17 3.54 -1.42
N SER A 4 -6.02 4.86 -1.38
CA SER A 4 -6.09 5.64 -0.14
C SER A 4 -7.41 5.37 0.60
N GLY A 5 -7.36 5.31 1.93
CA GLY A 5 -8.54 4.99 2.75
C GLY A 5 -8.89 3.51 2.85
N SER A 6 -8.17 2.60 2.17
CA SER A 6 -8.42 1.15 2.26
C SER A 6 -7.94 0.51 3.57
N GLY A 7 -7.22 1.23 4.43
CA GLY A 7 -6.76 0.74 5.73
C GLY A 7 -5.36 0.11 5.73
N LYS A 8 -4.56 0.33 4.68
CA LYS A 8 -3.19 -0.20 4.56
C LYS A 8 -2.32 0.03 5.79
N THR A 9 -2.28 1.26 6.27
CA THR A 9 -1.45 1.64 7.43
C THR A 9 -1.92 0.94 8.70
N THR A 10 -3.23 0.86 8.93
CA THR A 10 -3.81 0.19 10.10
C THR A 10 -3.49 -1.30 10.11
N VAL A 11 -3.81 -1.98 9.00
CA VAL A 11 -3.55 -3.42 8.83
C VAL A 11 -2.04 -3.69 8.85
N GLY A 12 -1.26 -2.86 8.15
CA GLY A 12 0.19 -3.02 8.05
C GLY A 12 0.91 -2.89 9.39
N LYS A 13 0.55 -1.90 10.21
CA LYS A 13 1.13 -1.74 11.55
C LYS A 13 0.79 -2.90 12.48
N ALA A 14 -0.47 -3.34 12.48
CA ALA A 14 -0.90 -4.46 13.30
C ALA A 14 -0.21 -5.77 12.87
N LEU A 15 -0.08 -6.00 11.56
CA LEU A 15 0.62 -7.16 11.00
C LEU A 15 2.12 -7.14 11.35
N ALA A 16 2.79 -6.01 11.16
CA ALA A 16 4.21 -5.85 11.48
C ALA A 16 4.48 -6.09 12.97
N SER A 17 3.61 -5.58 13.85
CA SER A 17 3.69 -5.83 15.30
C SER A 17 3.53 -7.32 15.62
N ALA A 18 2.59 -8.02 14.99
CA ALA A 18 2.35 -9.44 15.23
C ALA A 18 3.49 -10.34 14.68
N LEU A 19 4.19 -9.89 13.66
CA LEU A 19 5.34 -10.59 13.06
C LEU A 19 6.68 -10.18 13.68
N GLU A 20 6.69 -9.17 14.56
CA GLU A 20 7.89 -8.60 15.17
C GLU A 20 8.92 -8.09 14.14
N ILE A 21 8.43 -7.53 13.01
CA ILE A 21 9.25 -6.94 11.95
C ILE A 21 8.88 -5.46 11.73
N PRO A 22 9.78 -4.65 11.10
CA PRO A 22 9.52 -3.24 10.84
C PRO A 22 8.30 -3.00 9.95
N PHE A 23 7.61 -1.87 10.21
CA PHE A 23 6.57 -1.30 9.36
C PHE A 23 7.09 -0.04 8.67
N TYR A 24 6.83 0.09 7.37
CA TYR A 24 7.10 1.29 6.60
C TYR A 24 5.84 1.71 5.82
N ASP A 25 5.64 3.02 5.70
CA ASP A 25 4.62 3.60 4.82
C ASP A 25 5.31 4.18 3.59
N ALA A 26 4.93 3.74 2.40
CA ALA A 26 5.53 4.17 1.16
C ALA A 26 5.35 5.68 0.91
N ASP A 27 4.30 6.29 1.50
CA ASP A 27 4.05 7.71 1.38
C ASP A 27 5.14 8.56 2.04
N ASP A 28 5.86 8.02 3.04
CA ASP A 28 6.97 8.70 3.72
C ASP A 28 8.21 8.88 2.81
N PHE A 29 8.25 8.18 1.68
CA PHE A 29 9.37 8.21 0.73
C PHE A 29 9.13 9.09 -0.49
N HIS A 30 8.00 9.80 -0.57
CA HIS A 30 7.75 10.75 -1.63
C HIS A 30 8.65 11.99 -1.52
N LEU A 31 9.08 12.50 -2.68
CA LEU A 31 9.75 13.80 -2.75
C LEU A 31 8.78 14.92 -2.32
N GLN A 32 9.32 15.98 -1.74
CA GLN A 32 8.54 17.14 -1.28
C GLN A 32 7.64 17.71 -2.39
N ALA A 33 8.14 17.79 -3.62
CA ALA A 33 7.35 18.25 -4.77
C ALA A 33 6.09 17.40 -5.03
N ASN A 34 6.19 16.08 -4.84
CA ASN A 34 5.06 15.17 -4.99
C ASN A 34 4.05 15.34 -3.84
N ILE A 35 4.56 15.52 -2.62
CA ILE A 35 3.71 15.80 -1.46
C ILE A 35 2.91 17.09 -1.67
N GLU A 36 3.53 18.13 -2.22
CA GLU A 36 2.86 19.40 -2.49
C GLU A 36 1.81 19.28 -3.61
N LYS A 37 2.08 18.53 -4.69
CA LYS A 37 1.07 18.20 -5.69
C LYS A 37 -0.15 17.51 -5.06
N MET A 38 0.07 16.49 -4.25
CA MET A 38 -1.01 15.75 -3.57
C MET A 38 -1.82 16.64 -2.62
N LYS A 39 -1.17 17.54 -1.87
CA LYS A 39 -1.84 18.53 -1.00
C LYS A 39 -2.74 19.47 -1.79
N GLN A 40 -2.35 19.83 -3.01
CA GLN A 40 -3.14 20.67 -3.92
C GLN A 40 -4.27 19.91 -4.62
N GLY A 41 -4.35 18.58 -4.44
CA GLY A 41 -5.32 17.72 -5.12
C GLY A 41 -4.91 17.38 -6.55
N ILE A 42 -3.62 17.54 -6.89
CA ILE A 42 -3.07 17.19 -8.20
C ILE A 42 -2.62 15.73 -8.16
N SER A 43 -3.15 14.92 -9.08
CA SER A 43 -2.74 13.52 -9.23
C SER A 43 -1.31 13.41 -9.74
N LEU A 44 -0.54 12.49 -9.15
CA LEU A 44 0.81 12.20 -9.63
C LEU A 44 0.74 11.45 -10.97
N GLN A 45 1.60 11.84 -11.90
CA GLN A 45 1.85 11.11 -13.14
C GLN A 45 2.89 9.99 -12.91
N ASP A 46 3.05 9.08 -13.89
CA ASP A 46 4.02 7.99 -13.78
C ASP A 46 5.45 8.51 -13.60
N VAL A 47 5.82 9.57 -14.33
CA VAL A 47 7.13 10.23 -14.20
C VAL A 47 7.40 10.80 -12.80
N ASP A 48 6.36 11.27 -12.12
CA ASP A 48 6.47 11.76 -10.73
C ASP A 48 6.79 10.62 -9.74
N ARG A 49 6.46 9.39 -10.10
CA ARG A 49 6.63 8.21 -9.25
C ARG A 49 7.94 7.46 -9.47
N GLU A 50 8.68 7.73 -10.54
CA GLU A 50 9.91 7.00 -10.88
C GLU A 50 10.92 7.00 -9.74
N SER A 51 11.32 8.17 -9.25
CA SER A 51 12.28 8.27 -8.14
C SER A 51 11.77 7.69 -6.82
N TRP A 52 10.45 7.75 -6.59
CA TRP A 52 9.81 7.13 -5.44
C TRP A 52 9.85 5.60 -5.51
N LEU A 53 9.56 5.02 -6.68
CA LEU A 53 9.65 3.59 -6.93
C LEU A 53 11.10 3.10 -6.79
N ASP A 54 12.07 3.82 -7.34
CA ASP A 54 13.50 3.49 -7.20
C ASP A 54 13.94 3.49 -5.74
N THR A 55 13.50 4.49 -4.98
CA THR A 55 13.79 4.57 -3.54
C THR A 55 13.20 3.38 -2.79
N LEU A 56 11.94 3.02 -3.06
CA LEU A 56 11.30 1.88 -2.43
C LEU A 56 11.95 0.56 -2.82
N THR A 57 12.29 0.38 -4.09
CA THR A 57 12.96 -0.83 -4.62
C THR A 57 14.30 -1.04 -3.92
N ASN A 58 15.11 0.02 -3.79
CA ASN A 58 16.39 -0.05 -3.08
C ASN A 58 16.22 -0.35 -1.57
N ASN A 59 15.15 0.14 -0.95
CA ASN A 59 14.87 -0.16 0.45
C ASN A 59 14.35 -1.59 0.63
N LEU A 60 13.51 -2.09 -0.27
CA LEU A 60 13.04 -3.48 -0.24
C LEU A 60 14.20 -4.47 -0.24
N ALA A 61 15.21 -4.27 -1.11
CA ALA A 61 16.43 -5.09 -1.12
C ALA A 61 17.14 -5.10 0.25
N LYS A 62 17.25 -3.93 0.90
CA LYS A 62 17.87 -3.83 2.23
C LYS A 62 17.02 -4.48 3.32
N TRP A 63 15.70 -4.32 3.27
CA TRP A 63 14.82 -4.92 4.26
C TRP A 63 14.74 -6.43 4.14
N GLU A 64 14.78 -6.96 2.91
CA GLU A 64 14.83 -8.41 2.67
C GLU A 64 16.05 -9.05 3.31
N THR A 65 17.25 -8.44 3.16
CA THR A 65 18.48 -8.97 3.74
C THR A 65 18.57 -8.80 5.25
N ALA A 66 17.71 -8.02 5.87
CA ALA A 66 17.62 -7.84 7.32
C ALA A 66 16.65 -8.87 7.93
N ALA A 67 15.49 -8.43 8.36
CA ALA A 67 14.47 -9.29 8.98
C ALA A 67 13.17 -9.32 8.18
N GLY A 68 13.16 -8.76 6.97
CA GLY A 68 11.95 -8.46 6.25
C GLY A 68 11.27 -7.20 6.74
N ALA A 69 10.16 -6.82 6.12
CA ALA A 69 9.36 -5.69 6.51
C ALA A 69 7.91 -5.80 6.03
N VAL A 70 7.01 -5.06 6.66
CA VAL A 70 5.69 -4.78 6.12
C VAL A 70 5.69 -3.39 5.51
N LEU A 71 5.37 -3.30 4.22
CA LEU A 71 5.27 -2.04 3.49
C LEU A 71 3.80 -1.74 3.14
N ALA A 72 3.26 -0.63 3.65
CA ALA A 72 2.01 -0.08 3.16
C ALA A 72 2.29 0.76 1.91
N CYS A 73 1.83 0.29 0.75
CA CYS A 73 2.03 0.95 -0.54
C CYS A 73 0.75 0.87 -1.37
N SER A 74 0.41 1.93 -2.10
CA SER A 74 -0.73 1.91 -3.02
C SER A 74 -0.53 0.88 -4.13
N ALA A 75 0.64 0.87 -4.78
CA ALA A 75 1.06 -0.10 -5.83
C ALA A 75 -0.06 -0.37 -6.86
N LEU A 76 -0.70 0.70 -7.36
CA LEU A 76 -1.96 0.63 -8.11
C LEU A 76 -1.82 -0.07 -9.46
N LYS A 77 -0.74 0.20 -10.20
CA LYS A 77 -0.49 -0.37 -11.51
C LYS A 77 0.41 -1.60 -11.45
N GLU A 78 0.22 -2.53 -12.37
CA GLU A 78 1.07 -3.72 -12.48
C GLU A 78 2.53 -3.36 -12.73
N THR A 79 2.79 -2.31 -13.53
CA THR A 79 4.14 -1.82 -13.78
C THR A 79 4.85 -1.40 -12.49
N TYR A 80 4.15 -0.77 -11.55
CA TYR A 80 4.73 -0.39 -10.25
C TYR A 80 5.07 -1.62 -9.42
N ARG A 81 4.20 -2.63 -9.41
CA ARG A 81 4.44 -3.89 -8.68
C ARG A 81 5.62 -4.66 -9.26
N THR A 82 5.75 -4.68 -10.58
CA THR A 82 6.91 -5.29 -11.28
C THR A 82 8.21 -4.61 -10.87
N VAL A 83 8.24 -3.27 -10.83
CA VAL A 83 9.44 -2.52 -10.40
C VAL A 83 9.77 -2.84 -8.94
N LEU A 84 8.79 -2.82 -8.04
CA LEU A 84 9.02 -3.14 -6.62
C LEU A 84 9.50 -4.58 -6.43
N GLN A 85 8.92 -5.55 -7.15
CA GLN A 85 9.34 -6.96 -7.10
C GLN A 85 10.78 -7.15 -7.58
N SER A 86 11.24 -6.36 -8.55
CA SER A 86 12.61 -6.47 -9.07
C SER A 86 13.70 -6.09 -8.06
N GLY A 87 13.33 -5.47 -6.94
CA GLY A 87 14.27 -5.10 -5.87
C GLY A 87 14.59 -6.21 -4.88
N VAL A 88 13.89 -7.34 -4.95
CA VAL A 88 14.04 -8.46 -4.01
C VAL A 88 14.25 -9.77 -4.76
N GLU A 89 14.98 -10.70 -4.13
CA GLU A 89 15.25 -12.02 -4.68
C GLU A 89 14.07 -12.98 -4.47
N ASN A 90 13.43 -12.87 -3.30
CA ASN A 90 12.26 -13.66 -2.96
C ASN A 90 10.96 -12.97 -3.38
N ASP A 91 9.90 -13.77 -3.52
CA ASP A 91 8.60 -13.23 -3.88
C ASP A 91 8.01 -12.33 -2.78
N VAL A 92 7.55 -11.15 -3.18
CA VAL A 92 6.76 -10.27 -2.32
C VAL A 92 5.39 -10.91 -2.06
N THR A 93 5.03 -11.06 -0.79
CA THR A 93 3.65 -11.44 -0.43
C THR A 93 2.73 -10.25 -0.63
N TRP A 94 2.00 -10.24 -1.73
CA TRP A 94 1.06 -9.18 -2.06
C TRP A 94 -0.27 -9.36 -1.30
N VAL A 95 -0.63 -8.35 -0.52
CA VAL A 95 -1.93 -8.29 0.18
C VAL A 95 -2.72 -7.11 -0.38
N TYR A 96 -3.82 -7.40 -1.07
CA TYR A 96 -4.69 -6.41 -1.68
C TYR A 96 -5.93 -6.13 -0.81
N LEU A 97 -6.00 -4.92 -0.30
CA LEU A 97 -7.16 -4.42 0.45
C LEU A 97 -8.10 -3.70 -0.52
N TYR A 98 -9.25 -4.29 -0.80
CA TYR A 98 -10.20 -3.77 -1.76
C TYR A 98 -11.55 -3.43 -1.12
N GLY A 99 -12.25 -2.47 -1.72
CA GLY A 99 -13.59 -2.08 -1.29
C GLY A 99 -14.25 -1.16 -2.30
N ARG A 100 -15.55 -0.93 -2.10
CA ARG A 100 -16.31 -0.02 -2.97
C ARG A 100 -15.88 1.43 -2.77
N SER A 101 -15.81 2.20 -3.86
CA SER A 101 -15.45 3.63 -3.84
C SER A 101 -16.26 4.43 -2.81
N LYS A 102 -17.58 4.17 -2.70
CA LYS A 102 -18.45 4.81 -1.70
C LYS A 102 -17.93 4.61 -0.27
N LEU A 103 -17.60 3.39 0.13
CA LEU A 103 -17.09 3.08 1.47
C LEU A 103 -15.74 3.77 1.73
N ILE A 104 -14.86 3.79 0.72
CA ILE A 104 -13.56 4.47 0.80
C ILE A 104 -13.77 5.97 1.02
N LYS A 105 -14.63 6.61 0.22
CA LYS A 105 -14.93 8.05 0.34
C LYS A 105 -15.53 8.40 1.70
N GLU A 106 -16.45 7.59 2.23
CA GLU A 106 -17.03 7.76 3.57
C GLU A 106 -15.95 7.69 4.66
N ARG A 107 -15.04 6.73 4.58
CA ARG A 107 -13.92 6.61 5.53
C ARG A 107 -12.98 7.80 5.46
N MET A 108 -12.70 8.31 4.27
CA MET A 108 -11.81 9.46 4.09
C MET A 108 -12.45 10.77 4.56
N ALA A 109 -13.74 10.96 4.36
CA ALA A 109 -14.48 12.14 4.83
C ALA A 109 -14.43 12.29 6.36
N GLY A 110 -14.33 11.18 7.11
CA GLY A 110 -14.20 11.17 8.57
C GLY A 110 -12.79 11.48 9.11
N ARG A 111 -11.77 11.61 8.26
CA ARG A 111 -10.38 11.83 8.67
C ARG A 111 -10.00 13.31 8.59
N LYS A 112 -9.58 13.91 9.71
CA LYS A 112 -9.21 15.33 9.79
C LYS A 112 -7.80 15.67 9.28
N GLU A 113 -6.94 14.68 9.04
CA GLU A 113 -5.49 14.87 8.77
C GLU A 113 -5.00 14.04 7.58
N HIS A 114 -5.56 14.22 6.38
CA HIS A 114 -4.99 13.60 5.20
C HIS A 114 -4.77 14.58 4.06
N TYR A 115 -3.59 14.46 3.42
CA TYR A 115 -3.22 15.17 2.19
C TYR A 115 -4.15 14.84 1.01
N PHE A 116 -4.93 13.76 1.10
CA PHE A 116 -5.77 13.27 0.02
C PHE A 116 -7.16 13.87 0.09
N LYS A 117 -7.48 14.66 -0.91
CA LYS A 117 -8.85 15.11 -1.16
C LYS A 117 -9.69 13.96 -1.76
N PRO A 118 -11.03 13.97 -1.56
CA PRO A 118 -11.93 12.96 -2.13
C PRO A 118 -11.79 12.76 -3.64
N ASP A 119 -11.45 13.82 -4.38
CA ASP A 119 -11.26 13.78 -5.84
C ASP A 119 -10.07 12.88 -6.26
N LEU A 120 -9.05 12.73 -5.39
CA LEU A 120 -7.93 11.83 -5.64
C LEU A 120 -8.32 10.35 -5.51
N VAL A 121 -9.39 10.04 -4.81
CA VAL A 121 -9.90 8.66 -4.70
C VAL A 121 -10.35 8.15 -6.07
N ASP A 122 -11.09 8.95 -6.82
CA ASP A 122 -11.57 8.57 -8.17
C ASP A 122 -10.39 8.38 -9.13
N SER A 123 -9.38 9.27 -9.07
CA SER A 123 -8.15 9.12 -9.83
C SER A 123 -7.42 7.82 -9.48
N GLN A 124 -7.33 7.45 -8.21
CA GLN A 124 -6.70 6.21 -7.80
C GLN A 124 -7.47 4.97 -8.25
N PHE A 125 -8.81 5.00 -8.23
CA PHE A 125 -9.62 3.92 -8.80
C PHE A 125 -9.46 3.81 -10.32
N ALA A 126 -9.27 4.92 -11.02
CA ALA A 126 -8.98 4.90 -12.46
C ALA A 126 -7.61 4.28 -12.78
N ASP A 127 -6.61 4.52 -11.92
CA ASP A 127 -5.26 3.95 -12.07
C ASP A 127 -5.16 2.51 -11.57
N LEU A 128 -6.11 2.05 -10.75
CA LEU A 128 -6.05 0.75 -10.10
C LEU A 128 -6.21 -0.40 -11.11
N GLU A 129 -5.18 -1.20 -11.20
CA GLU A 129 -5.16 -2.49 -11.88
C GLU A 129 -5.19 -3.60 -10.79
N PRO A 130 -6.35 -4.21 -10.48
CA PRO A 130 -6.42 -5.25 -9.45
C PRO A 130 -5.50 -6.42 -9.78
N PRO A 131 -4.62 -6.85 -8.85
CA PRO A 131 -3.74 -7.99 -9.12
C PRO A 131 -4.55 -9.28 -9.28
N GLN A 132 -4.09 -10.18 -10.16
CA GLN A 132 -4.66 -11.52 -10.33
C GLN A 132 -3.97 -12.55 -9.41
N TYR A 133 -3.10 -12.13 -8.54
CA TYR A 133 -2.29 -12.91 -7.62
C TYR A 133 -2.33 -12.30 -6.21
N GLY A 134 -1.68 -12.97 -5.27
CA GLY A 134 -1.64 -12.52 -3.87
C GLY A 134 -2.93 -12.81 -3.11
N TRP A 135 -3.07 -12.19 -1.96
CA TRP A 135 -4.22 -12.37 -1.07
C TRP A 135 -5.12 -11.15 -1.07
N HIS A 136 -6.41 -11.35 -1.31
CA HIS A 136 -7.39 -10.28 -1.45
C HIS A 136 -8.31 -10.25 -0.24
N PHE A 137 -8.46 -9.07 0.38
CA PHE A 137 -9.34 -8.87 1.53
C PHE A 137 -10.29 -7.69 1.30
N ASN A 138 -11.58 -7.96 1.51
CA ASN A 138 -12.59 -6.92 1.46
C ASN A 138 -12.52 -6.08 2.74
N ILE A 139 -12.39 -4.78 2.60
CA ILE A 139 -12.29 -3.84 3.74
C ILE A 139 -13.62 -3.64 4.50
N SER A 140 -14.72 -4.22 4.07
CA SER A 140 -15.93 -4.31 4.90
C SER A 140 -15.72 -5.17 6.15
N SER A 141 -14.75 -6.09 6.12
CA SER A 141 -14.29 -6.82 7.30
C SER A 141 -13.48 -5.92 8.24
N SER A 142 -13.42 -6.29 9.53
CA SER A 142 -12.59 -5.56 10.48
C SER A 142 -11.10 -5.74 10.19
N SER A 143 -10.28 -4.76 10.59
CA SER A 143 -8.82 -4.86 10.48
C SER A 143 -8.26 -6.06 11.22
N ASP A 144 -8.80 -6.38 12.39
CA ASP A 144 -8.36 -7.52 13.20
C ASP A 144 -8.63 -8.86 12.51
N TYR A 145 -9.81 -9.00 11.87
CA TYR A 145 -10.11 -10.17 11.06
C TYR A 145 -9.15 -10.32 9.90
N ILE A 146 -8.85 -9.21 9.18
CA ILE A 146 -7.93 -9.21 8.05
C ILE A 146 -6.52 -9.60 8.51
N VAL A 147 -6.02 -9.02 9.59
CA VAL A 147 -4.68 -9.33 10.14
C VAL A 147 -4.60 -10.81 10.56
N LYS A 148 -5.60 -11.31 11.29
CA LYS A 148 -5.67 -12.72 11.68
C LYS A 148 -5.63 -13.64 10.44
N SER A 149 -6.42 -13.33 9.44
CA SER A 149 -6.48 -14.12 8.19
C SER A 149 -5.16 -14.12 7.42
N ILE A 150 -4.43 -13.01 7.43
CA ILE A 150 -3.08 -12.93 6.84
C ILE A 150 -2.11 -13.81 7.61
N LEU A 151 -2.09 -13.72 8.94
CA LEU A 151 -1.22 -14.53 9.80
C LEU A 151 -1.49 -16.03 9.65
N ASP A 152 -2.75 -16.42 9.56
CA ASP A 152 -3.13 -17.81 9.35
C ASP A 152 -2.65 -18.32 7.98
N LYS A 153 -2.74 -17.51 6.93
CA LYS A 153 -2.21 -17.84 5.60
C LYS A 153 -0.68 -17.99 5.61
N LEU A 154 0.05 -17.07 6.25
CA LEU A 154 1.51 -17.13 6.36
C LEU A 154 1.97 -18.43 7.01
N ARG A 155 1.27 -18.92 8.05
CA ARG A 155 1.61 -20.18 8.73
C ARG A 155 1.39 -21.45 7.88
N HIS A 156 0.62 -21.35 6.80
CA HIS A 156 0.27 -22.49 5.92
C HIS A 156 0.99 -22.43 4.57
N THR A 157 1.85 -21.44 4.38
CA THR A 157 2.62 -21.26 3.13
C THR A 157 4.05 -21.84 3.25
N ASP A 158 4.45 -22.31 4.46
CA ASP A 158 5.72 -23.01 4.74
C ASP A 158 5.65 -24.50 4.34
#